data_f0575cfdf92c52be14ecaa7709ac4e2f
#
_entry.id   f0575cfdf92c52be14ecaa7709ac4e2f
#
_cell.length_a   1.000
_cell.length_b   1.000
_cell.length_c   1.000
_cell.angle_alpha   90.00
_cell.angle_beta   90.00
_cell.angle_gamma   90.00
#
_symmetry.space_group_name_H-M   'P 1'
#
loop_
_entity.id
_entity.type
_entity.pdbx_description
1 polymer ?
#
loop_
_entity_poly.entity_id
_entity_poly.type
_entity_poly.pdbx_seq_one_letter_code
_entity_poly.pdbx_strand_id
1 'polypeptide(L)'
;MNTPNPTPEPAPPVVIVGAGSAGLAAAAALQRRGIHAVILEQGDGVATSWRNRHGELRLNTIRWLSDLPGLRIPRNRGRWVSRDDYIDYLEQFAHHHHLDIRFDVHVQRLDRTPGGWRLTTSAGDQDTDQVVIATGYDQVPWLPDWPGQAEFPHPILHVAQLRRAADLAGQRVLLVGAGNSGVEIAGHLVDAGVDALWVSVRTPPNILPRQIAGTPLHPLTLALRLLPERLRDANARTIARLAFGDLTPHGLPTPIHGPYQRLRTTGVTVAVDQGFVNHLKTTRLHIVTELTKFAGPDAVLRDGQRLQPDIVLAATGFRRGLEPLAGHLGVLNTAGQPRSGPGQPTPDAPGLWFLGYHTAIEGNLRQHPIEARRIARAIAQTRPNNGRGRRGLRSQQPARSSPAGSTQQTTRGDHQSGVARSTRGRETTPTS
;
A
#
# COMPACT_ATOMS: atom_id res chain seq x y z
N MET A 1 -46.60 -8.65 35.09
CA MET A 1 -45.14 -8.75 35.26
C MET A 1 -44.48 -8.52 33.88
N ASN A 2 -43.93 -7.32 33.66
CA ASN A 2 -43.21 -7.02 32.43
C ASN A 2 -41.83 -7.64 32.55
N THR A 3 -41.55 -8.70 31.80
CA THR A 3 -40.19 -9.21 31.60
C THR A 3 -39.41 -8.11 30.92
N PRO A 4 -38.25 -7.70 31.45
CA PRO A 4 -37.39 -6.71 30.76
C PRO A 4 -36.95 -7.32 29.44
N ASN A 5 -37.14 -6.54 28.34
CA ASN A 5 -36.67 -6.89 27.01
C ASN A 5 -35.16 -7.14 27.12
N PRO A 6 -34.61 -8.30 26.68
CA PRO A 6 -33.19 -8.58 26.78
C PRO A 6 -32.42 -7.47 26.06
N THR A 7 -31.44 -6.90 26.75
CA THR A 7 -30.51 -5.94 26.15
C THR A 7 -29.86 -6.65 24.93
N PRO A 8 -29.94 -6.08 23.72
CA PRO A 8 -29.34 -6.73 22.57
C PRO A 8 -27.84 -6.97 22.82
N GLU A 9 -27.41 -8.20 22.63
CA GLU A 9 -26.01 -8.57 22.73
C GLU A 9 -25.16 -7.69 21.78
N PRO A 10 -23.99 -7.19 22.23
CA PRO A 10 -23.15 -6.37 21.37
C PRO A 10 -22.75 -7.20 20.14
N ALA A 11 -22.86 -6.57 18.95
CA ALA A 11 -22.46 -7.22 17.71
C ALA A 11 -21.00 -7.72 17.81
N PRO A 12 -20.68 -8.91 17.28
CA PRO A 12 -19.33 -9.43 17.33
C PRO A 12 -18.34 -8.46 16.65
N PRO A 13 -17.05 -8.46 17.04
CA PRO A 13 -16.06 -7.59 16.42
C PRO A 13 -15.92 -7.89 14.92
N VAL A 14 -15.64 -6.87 14.11
CA VAL A 14 -15.19 -7.08 12.72
C VAL A 14 -13.82 -7.75 12.75
N VAL A 15 -13.65 -8.88 12.08
CA VAL A 15 -12.35 -9.53 11.99
C VAL A 15 -11.60 -9.03 10.76
N ILE A 16 -10.37 -8.55 10.97
CA ILE A 16 -9.46 -8.11 9.92
C ILE A 16 -8.30 -9.09 9.86
N VAL A 17 -7.97 -9.61 8.68
CA VAL A 17 -6.87 -10.54 8.48
C VAL A 17 -5.66 -9.81 7.90
N GLY A 18 -4.61 -9.65 8.72
CA GLY A 18 -3.34 -9.01 8.38
C GLY A 18 -3.15 -7.61 9.00
N ALA A 19 -2.01 -7.39 9.67
CA ALA A 19 -1.60 -6.14 10.32
C ALA A 19 -0.63 -5.30 9.46
N GLY A 20 -0.81 -5.32 8.14
CA GLY A 20 -0.14 -4.41 7.21
C GLY A 20 -0.85 -3.05 7.13
N SER A 21 -0.35 -2.14 6.29
CA SER A 21 -0.93 -0.80 6.10
C SER A 21 -2.42 -0.81 5.72
N ALA A 22 -2.89 -1.84 5.02
CA ALA A 22 -4.29 -2.01 4.65
C ALA A 22 -5.15 -2.37 5.87
N GLY A 23 -4.76 -3.38 6.64
CA GLY A 23 -5.50 -3.82 7.84
C GLY A 23 -5.55 -2.74 8.91
N LEU A 24 -4.42 -2.06 9.18
CA LEU A 24 -4.38 -0.94 10.13
C LEU A 24 -5.30 0.21 9.68
N ALA A 25 -5.32 0.53 8.37
CA ALA A 25 -6.23 1.54 7.84
C ALA A 25 -7.72 1.13 8.01
N ALA A 26 -8.04 -0.17 7.83
CA ALA A 26 -9.40 -0.68 8.03
C ALA A 26 -9.82 -0.56 9.50
N ALA A 27 -8.98 -1.02 10.44
CA ALA A 27 -9.27 -0.95 11.87
C ALA A 27 -9.51 0.49 12.33
N ALA A 28 -8.62 1.42 11.97
CA ALA A 28 -8.77 2.83 12.30
C ALA A 28 -10.02 3.47 11.64
N ALA A 29 -10.40 3.05 10.44
CA ALA A 29 -11.60 3.53 9.78
C ALA A 29 -12.89 3.03 10.45
N LEU A 30 -12.91 1.79 10.94
CA LEU A 30 -14.01 1.21 11.71
C LEU A 30 -14.11 1.85 13.10
N GLN A 31 -12.99 2.00 13.80
CA GLN A 31 -12.92 2.64 15.12
C GLN A 31 -13.52 4.06 15.11
N ARG A 32 -13.24 4.86 14.07
CA ARG A 32 -13.85 6.20 13.91
C ARG A 32 -15.36 6.19 13.75
N ARG A 33 -15.95 5.03 13.49
CA ARG A 33 -17.40 4.82 13.41
C ARG A 33 -17.97 4.14 14.64
N GLY A 34 -17.15 3.96 15.68
CA GLY A 34 -17.54 3.26 16.90
C GLY A 34 -17.74 1.76 16.70
N ILE A 35 -17.14 1.19 15.64
CA ILE A 35 -17.22 -0.24 15.35
C ILE A 35 -15.94 -0.90 15.87
N HIS A 36 -16.09 -1.87 16.77
CA HIS A 36 -14.97 -2.66 17.27
C HIS A 36 -14.48 -3.61 16.20
N ALA A 37 -13.15 -3.68 16.03
CA ALA A 37 -12.49 -4.59 15.12
C ALA A 37 -11.28 -5.22 15.79
N VAL A 38 -11.04 -6.49 15.52
CA VAL A 38 -9.84 -7.22 15.92
C VAL A 38 -9.02 -7.56 14.65
N ILE A 39 -7.72 -7.35 14.71
CA ILE A 39 -6.80 -7.73 13.64
C ILE A 39 -6.13 -9.05 14.02
N LEU A 40 -6.16 -10.03 13.12
CA LEU A 40 -5.40 -11.28 13.24
C LEU A 40 -4.17 -11.19 12.33
N GLU A 41 -2.98 -11.28 12.91
CA GLU A 41 -1.70 -11.23 12.20
C GLU A 41 -0.92 -12.53 12.42
N GLN A 42 -0.44 -13.11 11.32
CA GLN A 42 0.31 -14.38 11.38
C GLN A 42 1.73 -14.23 11.93
N GLY A 43 2.31 -13.04 11.86
CA GLY A 43 3.64 -12.74 12.40
C GLY A 43 3.58 -12.25 13.84
N ASP A 44 4.76 -12.10 14.42
CA ASP A 44 5.02 -11.64 15.79
C ASP A 44 4.89 -10.11 15.97
N GLY A 45 4.58 -9.38 14.89
CA GLY A 45 4.52 -7.92 14.91
C GLY A 45 3.78 -7.32 13.73
N VAL A 46 3.58 -6.01 13.80
CA VAL A 46 2.99 -5.22 12.73
C VAL A 46 3.91 -5.20 11.51
N ALA A 47 3.32 -5.13 10.31
CA ALA A 47 4.06 -4.94 9.05
C ALA A 47 4.99 -6.09 8.64
N THR A 48 4.69 -7.33 9.00
CA THR A 48 5.49 -8.54 8.71
C THR A 48 5.92 -8.63 7.24
N SER A 49 5.03 -8.31 6.29
CA SER A 49 5.36 -8.31 4.87
C SER A 49 6.44 -7.29 4.49
N TRP A 50 6.54 -6.15 5.19
CA TRP A 50 7.57 -5.14 4.99
C TRP A 50 8.91 -5.58 5.60
N ARG A 51 8.89 -6.19 6.79
CA ARG A 51 10.09 -6.74 7.45
C ARG A 51 10.80 -7.77 6.58
N ASN A 52 10.04 -8.48 5.75
CA ASN A 52 10.53 -9.50 4.84
C ASN A 52 11.06 -8.96 3.49
N ARG A 53 11.10 -7.64 3.27
CA ARG A 53 11.71 -7.02 2.08
C ARG A 53 13.21 -6.73 2.29
N HIS A 54 13.92 -6.49 1.19
CA HIS A 54 15.34 -6.09 1.23
C HIS A 54 15.55 -4.75 1.96
N GLY A 55 16.75 -4.56 2.54
CA GLY A 55 17.06 -3.43 3.41
C GLY A 55 17.04 -2.08 2.71
N GLU A 56 17.45 -2.06 1.45
CA GLU A 56 17.59 -0.85 0.63
C GLU A 56 16.25 -0.28 0.14
N LEU A 57 15.13 -1.00 0.33
CA LEU A 57 13.82 -0.60 -0.17
C LEU A 57 13.40 0.77 0.34
N ARG A 58 12.98 1.61 -0.60
CA ARG A 58 12.32 2.88 -0.33
C ARG A 58 10.96 2.93 -1.00
N LEU A 59 9.99 3.53 -0.32
CA LEU A 59 8.64 3.68 -0.89
C LEU A 59 8.69 4.39 -2.24
N ASN A 60 8.04 3.81 -3.23
CA ASN A 60 7.81 4.45 -4.53
C ASN A 60 6.78 5.59 -4.44
N THR A 61 5.90 5.54 -3.45
CA THR A 61 4.93 6.61 -3.18
C THR A 61 5.55 7.66 -2.26
N ILE A 62 5.39 8.92 -2.61
CA ILE A 62 5.90 10.04 -1.79
C ILE A 62 5.29 10.03 -0.39
N ARG A 63 6.06 10.45 0.62
CA ARG A 63 5.74 10.38 2.06
C ARG A 63 4.30 10.78 2.39
N TRP A 64 3.85 11.98 1.98
CA TRP A 64 2.52 12.50 2.33
C TRP A 64 1.34 11.83 1.58
N LEU A 65 1.61 10.97 0.59
CA LEU A 65 0.63 10.07 -0.02
C LEU A 65 0.66 8.66 0.58
N SER A 66 1.61 8.39 1.46
CA SER A 66 1.78 7.12 2.17
C SER A 66 1.26 7.18 3.61
N ASP A 67 0.80 8.35 4.07
CA ASP A 67 0.20 8.54 5.38
C ASP A 67 -1.09 7.74 5.55
N LEU A 68 -1.28 7.15 6.72
CA LEU A 68 -2.56 6.63 7.18
C LEU A 68 -3.35 7.73 7.92
N PRO A 69 -4.70 7.68 7.89
CA PRO A 69 -5.51 8.75 8.43
C PRO A 69 -5.42 8.87 9.96
N GLY A 70 -5.00 10.03 10.45
CA GLY A 70 -4.93 10.34 11.88
C GLY A 70 -3.50 10.44 12.40
N LEU A 71 -2.52 9.88 11.68
CA LEU A 71 -1.11 10.04 11.99
C LEU A 71 -0.33 10.30 10.71
N ARG A 72 0.51 11.32 10.68
CA ARG A 72 1.38 11.63 9.53
C ARG A 72 2.76 11.03 9.72
N ILE A 73 3.36 10.57 8.63
CA ILE A 73 4.78 10.22 8.64
C ILE A 73 5.61 11.49 8.88
N PRO A 74 6.50 11.52 9.87
CA PRO A 74 7.29 12.72 10.22
C PRO A 74 8.15 13.21 9.03
N ARG A 75 8.33 14.54 8.93
CA ARG A 75 9.08 15.16 7.81
C ARG A 75 10.55 14.76 7.79
N ASN A 76 11.16 14.49 8.95
CA ASN A 76 12.55 14.04 9.08
C ASN A 76 12.81 12.63 8.51
N ARG A 77 11.77 11.83 8.25
CA ARG A 77 11.89 10.53 7.54
C ARG A 77 12.11 10.70 6.02
N GLY A 78 12.30 11.92 5.55
CA GLY A 78 12.59 12.24 4.17
C GLY A 78 11.37 12.23 3.25
N ARG A 79 11.63 12.45 1.96
CA ARG A 79 10.61 12.48 0.92
C ARG A 79 10.18 11.07 0.50
N TRP A 80 11.14 10.17 0.43
CA TRP A 80 11.02 8.77 0.05
C TRP A 80 11.39 7.93 1.26
N VAL A 81 10.36 7.48 1.96
CA VAL A 81 10.49 6.80 3.25
C VAL A 81 11.19 5.46 3.06
N SER A 82 12.17 5.15 3.90
CA SER A 82 12.81 3.84 3.91
C SER A 82 11.85 2.75 4.41
N ARG A 83 12.16 1.49 4.11
CA ARG A 83 11.43 0.33 4.62
C ARG A 83 11.30 0.40 6.15
N ASP A 84 12.42 0.61 6.83
CA ASP A 84 12.47 0.58 8.30
C ASP A 84 11.70 1.76 8.91
N ASP A 85 11.85 2.97 8.36
CA ASP A 85 11.05 4.13 8.76
C ASP A 85 9.55 3.92 8.57
N TYR A 86 9.17 3.14 7.53
CA TYR A 86 7.76 2.84 7.29
C TYR A 86 7.23 1.77 8.25
N ILE A 87 8.04 0.77 8.61
CA ILE A 87 7.70 -0.21 9.65
C ILE A 87 7.47 0.52 10.98
N ASP A 88 8.44 1.34 11.43
CA ASP A 88 8.33 2.15 12.64
C ASP A 88 7.05 2.99 12.66
N TYR A 89 6.73 3.61 11.52
CA TYR A 89 5.52 4.41 11.37
C TYR A 89 4.24 3.58 11.53
N LEU A 90 4.18 2.37 10.95
CA LEU A 90 3.02 1.49 11.07
C LEU A 90 2.84 0.98 12.51
N GLU A 91 3.93 0.70 13.23
CA GLU A 91 3.90 0.36 14.66
C GLU A 91 3.38 1.54 15.51
N GLN A 92 3.93 2.74 15.27
CA GLN A 92 3.46 3.96 15.93
C GLN A 92 1.98 4.23 15.62
N PHE A 93 1.53 3.95 14.39
CA PHE A 93 0.13 4.09 14.01
C PHE A 93 -0.77 3.13 14.78
N ALA A 94 -0.39 1.86 14.89
CA ALA A 94 -1.15 0.85 15.64
C ALA A 94 -1.27 1.23 17.12
N HIS A 95 -0.17 1.65 17.72
CA HIS A 95 -0.12 2.12 19.10
C HIS A 95 -0.93 3.40 19.33
N HIS A 96 -0.78 4.41 18.45
CA HIS A 96 -1.51 5.69 18.54
C HIS A 96 -3.03 5.51 18.51
N HIS A 97 -3.52 4.56 17.74
CA HIS A 97 -4.94 4.24 17.63
C HIS A 97 -5.41 3.17 18.63
N HIS A 98 -4.52 2.61 19.46
CA HIS A 98 -4.83 1.52 20.40
C HIS A 98 -5.58 0.38 19.70
N LEU A 99 -5.07 -0.06 18.54
CA LEU A 99 -5.72 -1.10 17.75
C LEU A 99 -5.61 -2.46 18.44
N ASP A 100 -6.70 -3.22 18.44
CA ASP A 100 -6.73 -4.60 18.95
C ASP A 100 -6.10 -5.54 17.92
N ILE A 101 -4.88 -6.00 18.18
CA ILE A 101 -4.11 -6.87 17.27
C ILE A 101 -3.70 -8.13 18.02
N ARG A 102 -4.03 -9.29 17.46
CA ARG A 102 -3.60 -10.59 17.93
C ARG A 102 -2.51 -11.11 16.99
N PHE A 103 -1.30 -11.21 17.50
CA PHE A 103 -0.15 -11.72 16.79
C PHE A 103 -0.06 -13.25 16.86
N ASP A 104 0.75 -13.86 16.02
CA ASP A 104 0.97 -15.30 15.91
C ASP A 104 -0.32 -16.09 15.62
N VAL A 105 -1.32 -15.43 15.00
CA VAL A 105 -2.59 -16.04 14.62
C VAL A 105 -2.68 -16.16 13.10
N HIS A 106 -2.48 -17.36 12.60
CA HIS A 106 -2.61 -17.68 11.18
C HIS A 106 -4.05 -18.08 10.85
N VAL A 107 -4.72 -17.31 9.99
CA VAL A 107 -6.05 -17.64 9.44
C VAL A 107 -5.85 -18.56 8.25
N GLN A 108 -6.32 -19.78 8.35
CA GLN A 108 -6.12 -20.85 7.37
C GLN A 108 -7.26 -20.96 6.36
N ARG A 109 -8.50 -20.76 6.84
CA ARG A 109 -9.70 -20.97 6.06
C ARG A 109 -10.84 -20.07 6.53
N LEU A 110 -11.70 -19.68 5.60
CA LEU A 110 -12.92 -18.93 5.83
C LEU A 110 -14.12 -19.71 5.30
N ASP A 111 -15.09 -19.97 6.16
CA ASP A 111 -16.31 -20.68 5.78
C ASP A 111 -17.57 -19.86 6.11
N ARG A 112 -18.66 -20.09 5.38
CA ARG A 112 -19.96 -19.45 5.65
C ARG A 112 -20.65 -20.12 6.82
N THR A 113 -21.31 -19.31 7.65
CA THR A 113 -22.23 -19.78 8.69
C THR A 113 -23.59 -19.08 8.54
N PRO A 114 -24.66 -19.57 9.19
CA PRO A 114 -25.94 -18.87 9.19
C PRO A 114 -25.88 -17.44 9.71
N GLY A 115 -24.93 -17.15 10.62
CA GLY A 115 -24.73 -15.82 11.24
C GLY A 115 -23.66 -14.97 10.58
N GLY A 116 -23.01 -15.45 9.52
CA GLY A 116 -21.91 -14.72 8.85
C GLY A 116 -20.77 -15.63 8.43
N TRP A 117 -19.66 -15.59 9.15
CA TRP A 117 -18.38 -16.20 8.75
C TRP A 117 -17.72 -16.90 9.94
N ARG A 118 -17.10 -18.04 9.68
CA ARG A 118 -16.18 -18.75 10.56
C ARG A 118 -14.79 -18.70 9.98
N LEU A 119 -13.83 -18.24 10.79
CA LEU A 119 -12.41 -18.27 10.48
C LEU A 119 -11.77 -19.42 11.24
N THR A 120 -11.24 -20.41 10.54
CA THR A 120 -10.37 -21.44 11.14
C THR A 120 -8.97 -20.86 11.27
N THR A 121 -8.47 -20.79 12.50
CA THR A 121 -7.16 -20.19 12.81
C THR A 121 -6.27 -21.12 13.61
N SER A 122 -4.97 -20.80 13.66
CA SER A 122 -4.00 -21.53 14.51
C SER A 122 -4.30 -21.42 16.01
N ALA A 123 -5.11 -20.45 16.43
CA ALA A 123 -5.53 -20.20 17.82
C ALA A 123 -6.96 -20.67 18.11
N GLY A 124 -7.58 -21.44 17.21
CA GLY A 124 -8.97 -21.90 17.29
C GLY A 124 -9.91 -21.14 16.36
N ASP A 125 -11.14 -21.61 16.26
CA ASP A 125 -12.16 -21.02 15.38
C ASP A 125 -12.69 -19.69 15.94
N GLN A 126 -12.97 -18.74 15.04
CA GLN A 126 -13.57 -17.45 15.40
C GLN A 126 -14.75 -17.13 14.47
N ASP A 127 -15.92 -16.88 15.05
CA ASP A 127 -17.12 -16.50 14.32
C ASP A 127 -17.30 -14.97 14.30
N THR A 128 -17.80 -14.42 13.19
CA THR A 128 -18.11 -13.01 13.02
C THR A 128 -19.11 -12.79 11.88
N ASP A 129 -19.79 -11.65 11.88
CA ASP A 129 -20.67 -11.23 10.76
C ASP A 129 -19.90 -10.49 9.64
N GLN A 130 -18.68 -9.97 9.92
CA GLN A 130 -17.90 -9.16 8.98
C GLN A 130 -16.43 -9.53 9.00
N VAL A 131 -15.88 -9.82 7.83
CA VAL A 131 -14.45 -10.12 7.63
C VAL A 131 -13.85 -9.19 6.59
N VAL A 132 -12.69 -8.60 6.92
CA VAL A 132 -11.87 -7.82 5.99
C VAL A 132 -10.57 -8.55 5.74
N ILE A 133 -10.38 -9.12 4.54
CA ILE A 133 -9.12 -9.73 4.13
C ILE A 133 -8.16 -8.64 3.66
N ALA A 134 -7.03 -8.48 4.36
CA ALA A 134 -6.00 -7.45 4.12
C ALA A 134 -4.58 -8.06 4.18
N THR A 135 -4.42 -9.33 3.74
CA THR A 135 -3.17 -10.11 3.83
C THR A 135 -2.06 -9.60 2.90
N GLY A 136 -2.38 -8.70 1.97
CA GLY A 136 -1.42 -8.06 1.08
C GLY A 136 -1.41 -8.60 -0.34
N TYR A 137 -0.97 -7.73 -1.26
CA TYR A 137 -0.95 -8.00 -2.70
C TYR A 137 0.17 -8.95 -3.13
N ASP A 138 1.36 -8.83 -2.51
CA ASP A 138 2.57 -9.59 -2.83
C ASP A 138 2.82 -10.65 -1.73
N GLN A 139 1.98 -11.69 -1.67
CA GLN A 139 2.01 -12.66 -0.57
C GLN A 139 2.92 -13.85 -0.88
N VAL A 140 2.74 -14.50 -2.02
CA VAL A 140 3.47 -15.72 -2.39
C VAL A 140 4.41 -15.43 -3.55
N PRO A 141 5.75 -15.51 -3.36
CA PRO A 141 6.71 -15.42 -4.46
C PRO A 141 6.40 -16.42 -5.56
N TRP A 142 6.42 -15.97 -6.82
CA TRP A 142 6.19 -16.85 -7.94
C TRP A 142 7.46 -17.07 -8.75
N LEU A 143 7.91 -18.31 -8.79
CA LEU A 143 8.99 -18.77 -9.66
C LEU A 143 8.36 -19.53 -10.83
N PRO A 144 8.67 -19.17 -12.09
CA PRO A 144 8.37 -20.03 -13.24
C PRO A 144 9.09 -21.37 -13.14
N ASP A 145 8.51 -22.39 -13.75
CA ASP A 145 9.17 -23.67 -13.96
C ASP A 145 9.91 -23.61 -15.31
N TRP A 146 11.21 -23.41 -15.27
CA TRP A 146 12.03 -23.38 -16.49
C TRP A 146 12.56 -24.78 -16.81
N PRO A 147 12.41 -25.26 -18.04
CA PRO A 147 13.03 -26.53 -18.47
C PRO A 147 14.52 -26.56 -18.15
N GLY A 148 15.00 -27.67 -17.58
CA GLY A 148 16.41 -27.84 -17.17
C GLY A 148 16.83 -27.11 -15.90
N GLN A 149 15.86 -26.57 -15.14
CA GLN A 149 16.15 -25.84 -13.90
C GLN A 149 16.81 -26.74 -12.84
N ALA A 150 16.43 -28.01 -12.78
CA ALA A 150 16.95 -28.97 -11.78
C ALA A 150 18.43 -29.30 -11.99
N GLU A 151 18.92 -29.22 -13.24
CA GLU A 151 20.31 -29.49 -13.59
C GLU A 151 21.20 -28.23 -13.54
N PHE A 152 20.62 -27.06 -13.33
CA PHE A 152 21.38 -25.81 -13.24
C PHE A 152 22.17 -25.78 -11.91
N PRO A 153 23.52 -25.64 -11.96
CA PRO A 153 24.37 -25.86 -10.78
C PRO A 153 24.39 -24.68 -9.78
N HIS A 154 23.79 -23.56 -10.14
CA HIS A 154 23.84 -22.34 -9.33
C HIS A 154 22.47 -21.99 -8.72
N PRO A 155 22.41 -21.12 -7.68
CA PRO A 155 21.17 -20.75 -7.04
C PRO A 155 20.21 -20.03 -7.99
N ILE A 156 18.92 -20.40 -7.90
CA ILE A 156 17.80 -19.67 -8.49
C ILE A 156 16.92 -19.18 -7.32
N LEU A 157 16.94 -17.87 -7.05
CA LEU A 157 16.24 -17.28 -5.93
C LEU A 157 15.17 -16.30 -6.43
N HIS A 158 14.05 -16.24 -5.73
CA HIS A 158 13.13 -15.12 -5.91
C HIS A 158 13.69 -13.86 -5.23
N VAL A 159 13.46 -12.67 -5.81
CA VAL A 159 13.92 -11.38 -5.22
C VAL A 159 13.41 -11.14 -3.79
N ALA A 160 12.33 -11.78 -3.36
CA ALA A 160 11.85 -11.75 -1.98
C ALA A 160 12.84 -12.40 -0.98
N GLN A 161 13.74 -13.25 -1.44
CA GLN A 161 14.76 -13.92 -0.63
C GLN A 161 16.05 -13.08 -0.51
N LEU A 162 16.22 -12.08 -1.40
CA LEU A 162 17.35 -11.15 -1.31
C LEU A 162 17.16 -10.22 -0.11
N ARG A 163 18.15 -10.21 0.79
CA ARG A 163 18.13 -9.33 1.96
C ARG A 163 18.93 -8.05 1.73
N ARG A 164 20.08 -8.15 1.10
CA ARG A 164 20.95 -7.01 0.75
C ARG A 164 21.58 -7.25 -0.61
N ALA A 165 21.60 -6.24 -1.46
CA ALA A 165 22.26 -6.33 -2.77
C ALA A 165 23.78 -6.59 -2.62
N ALA A 166 24.39 -6.08 -1.57
CA ALA A 166 25.82 -6.28 -1.25
C ALA A 166 26.22 -7.75 -1.06
N ASP A 167 25.27 -8.63 -0.72
CA ASP A 167 25.53 -10.07 -0.58
C ASP A 167 25.90 -10.74 -1.92
N LEU A 168 25.68 -10.04 -3.05
CA LEU A 168 25.97 -10.50 -4.41
C LEU A 168 27.12 -9.73 -5.09
N ALA A 169 27.89 -8.93 -4.35
CA ALA A 169 29.05 -8.23 -4.88
C ALA A 169 30.04 -9.22 -5.53
N GLY A 170 30.61 -8.86 -6.68
CA GLY A 170 31.55 -9.68 -7.44
C GLY A 170 30.93 -10.89 -8.15
N GLN A 171 29.59 -11.08 -8.12
CA GLN A 171 28.91 -12.17 -8.82
C GLN A 171 28.36 -11.72 -10.18
N ARG A 172 28.24 -12.66 -11.12
CA ARG A 172 27.53 -12.50 -12.38
C ARG A 172 26.07 -12.84 -12.17
N VAL A 173 25.20 -11.85 -12.26
CA VAL A 173 23.77 -11.98 -11.90
C VAL A 173 22.90 -11.95 -13.15
N LEU A 174 22.00 -12.93 -13.29
CA LEU A 174 20.87 -12.89 -14.24
C LEU A 174 19.60 -12.54 -13.48
N LEU A 175 19.13 -11.30 -13.65
CA LEU A 175 17.86 -10.82 -13.09
C LEU A 175 16.73 -11.05 -14.09
N VAL A 176 15.73 -11.86 -13.74
CA VAL A 176 14.62 -12.21 -14.63
C VAL A 176 13.39 -11.35 -14.31
N GLY A 177 13.08 -10.43 -15.20
CA GLY A 177 11.92 -9.52 -15.09
C GLY A 177 12.31 -8.08 -14.77
N ALA A 178 11.68 -7.14 -15.47
CA ALA A 178 11.87 -5.70 -15.36
C ALA A 178 10.58 -4.98 -14.87
N GLY A 179 9.87 -5.57 -13.91
CA GLY A 179 8.80 -4.89 -13.17
C GLY A 179 9.37 -3.93 -12.11
N ASN A 180 8.52 -3.41 -11.20
CA ASN A 180 8.98 -2.51 -10.13
C ASN A 180 10.17 -3.08 -9.35
N SER A 181 10.05 -4.32 -8.86
CA SER A 181 11.12 -4.96 -8.08
C SER A 181 12.38 -5.19 -8.93
N GLY A 182 12.23 -5.60 -10.19
CA GLY A 182 13.38 -5.83 -11.08
C GLY A 182 14.14 -4.55 -11.36
N VAL A 183 13.47 -3.47 -11.70
CA VAL A 183 14.07 -2.16 -11.97
C VAL A 183 14.77 -1.59 -10.73
N GLU A 184 14.15 -1.71 -9.55
CA GLU A 184 14.71 -1.24 -8.28
C GLU A 184 15.96 -2.04 -7.89
N ILE A 185 15.85 -3.38 -7.87
CA ILE A 185 16.93 -4.27 -7.45
C ILE A 185 18.11 -4.21 -8.42
N ALA A 186 17.86 -4.07 -9.74
CA ALA A 186 18.93 -3.90 -10.71
C ALA A 186 19.83 -2.69 -10.39
N GLY A 187 19.24 -1.56 -9.98
CA GLY A 187 20.01 -0.40 -9.53
C GLY A 187 20.89 -0.72 -8.31
N HIS A 188 20.31 -1.34 -7.29
CA HIS A 188 21.04 -1.72 -6.08
C HIS A 188 22.17 -2.75 -6.33
N LEU A 189 21.96 -3.70 -7.25
CA LEU A 189 22.99 -4.69 -7.62
C LEU A 189 24.19 -4.02 -8.30
N VAL A 190 23.94 -3.09 -9.23
CA VAL A 190 25.02 -2.32 -9.87
C VAL A 190 25.80 -1.50 -8.85
N ASP A 191 25.11 -0.82 -7.94
CA ASP A 191 25.73 -0.01 -6.88
C ASP A 191 26.50 -0.87 -5.87
N ALA A 192 26.09 -2.12 -5.67
CA ALA A 192 26.76 -3.11 -4.81
C ALA A 192 28.02 -3.72 -5.46
N GLY A 193 28.27 -3.48 -6.76
CA GLY A 193 29.47 -3.94 -7.44
C GLY A 193 29.40 -5.40 -7.89
N VAL A 194 28.29 -5.84 -8.48
CA VAL A 194 28.22 -7.13 -9.19
C VAL A 194 29.14 -7.08 -10.43
N ASP A 195 29.79 -8.20 -10.79
CA ASP A 195 30.70 -8.27 -11.91
C ASP A 195 30.00 -8.11 -13.27
N ALA A 196 28.81 -8.72 -13.39
CA ALA A 196 27.96 -8.57 -14.56
C ALA A 196 26.48 -8.62 -14.13
N LEU A 197 25.66 -7.78 -14.77
CA LEU A 197 24.21 -7.79 -14.57
C LEU A 197 23.50 -7.88 -15.91
N TRP A 198 22.86 -9.02 -16.15
CA TRP A 198 21.92 -9.20 -17.26
C TRP A 198 20.49 -9.10 -16.73
N VAL A 199 19.67 -8.30 -17.39
CA VAL A 199 18.24 -8.17 -17.06
C VAL A 199 17.42 -8.79 -18.18
N SER A 200 16.86 -9.98 -17.93
CA SER A 200 16.03 -10.70 -18.90
C SER A 200 14.63 -10.10 -18.97
N VAL A 201 14.25 -9.63 -20.15
CA VAL A 201 12.99 -8.92 -20.38
C VAL A 201 12.14 -9.65 -21.43
N ARG A 202 11.02 -10.23 -20.96
CA ARG A 202 10.01 -10.84 -21.84
C ARG A 202 9.11 -9.79 -22.51
N THR A 203 8.65 -8.83 -21.72
CA THR A 203 7.76 -7.75 -22.17
C THR A 203 8.32 -6.43 -21.67
N PRO A 204 8.60 -5.47 -22.55
CA PRO A 204 9.15 -4.17 -22.18
C PRO A 204 8.30 -3.48 -21.11
N PRO A 205 8.89 -3.00 -20.00
CA PRO A 205 8.15 -2.29 -18.95
C PRO A 205 7.85 -0.85 -19.36
N ASN A 206 6.74 -0.29 -18.86
CA ASN A 206 6.59 1.15 -18.80
C ASN A 206 7.41 1.66 -17.61
N ILE A 207 8.43 2.47 -17.85
CA ILE A 207 9.28 3.07 -16.83
C ILE A 207 8.95 4.56 -16.73
N LEU A 208 8.68 5.04 -15.53
CA LEU A 208 8.48 6.46 -15.26
C LEU A 208 9.52 6.98 -14.27
N PRO A 209 9.99 8.22 -14.43
CA PRO A 209 10.88 8.81 -13.45
C PRO A 209 10.16 9.00 -12.11
N ARG A 210 10.85 8.77 -11.01
CA ARG A 210 10.36 9.03 -9.66
C ARG A 210 10.13 10.52 -9.44
N GLN A 211 11.00 11.34 -10.05
CA GLN A 211 10.98 12.80 -10.01
C GLN A 211 11.62 13.40 -11.26
N ILE A 212 11.25 14.63 -11.60
CA ILE A 212 11.85 15.42 -12.69
C ILE A 212 12.35 16.72 -12.07
N ALA A 213 13.63 17.05 -12.27
CA ALA A 213 14.27 18.24 -11.70
C ALA A 213 13.95 18.44 -10.21
N GLY A 214 14.03 17.34 -9.42
CA GLY A 214 13.73 17.35 -7.99
C GLY A 214 12.24 17.39 -7.63
N THR A 215 11.32 17.51 -8.59
CA THR A 215 9.88 17.52 -8.35
C THR A 215 9.29 16.12 -8.51
N PRO A 216 8.62 15.56 -7.49
CA PRO A 216 7.98 14.26 -7.56
C PRO A 216 6.89 14.20 -8.63
N LEU A 217 6.77 13.06 -9.33
CA LEU A 217 5.79 12.88 -10.39
C LEU A 217 4.37 12.60 -9.88
N HIS A 218 4.21 12.04 -8.68
CA HIS A 218 2.90 11.63 -8.13
C HIS A 218 1.84 12.74 -8.10
N PRO A 219 2.12 14.00 -7.72
CA PRO A 219 1.11 15.06 -7.78
C PRO A 219 0.57 15.30 -9.17
N LEU A 220 1.43 15.20 -10.19
CA LEU A 220 1.04 15.34 -11.59
C LEU A 220 0.14 14.19 -12.04
N THR A 221 0.47 12.93 -11.70
CA THR A 221 -0.38 11.78 -12.05
C THR A 221 -1.76 11.89 -11.40
N LEU A 222 -1.84 12.42 -10.17
CA LEU A 222 -3.11 12.70 -9.49
C LEU A 222 -3.94 13.78 -10.17
N ALA A 223 -3.30 14.86 -10.63
CA ALA A 223 -3.99 15.92 -11.35
C ALA A 223 -4.55 15.42 -12.69
N LEU A 224 -3.81 14.54 -13.36
CA LEU A 224 -4.19 13.99 -14.67
C LEU A 224 -5.24 12.87 -14.59
N ARG A 225 -5.62 12.38 -13.40
CA ARG A 225 -6.54 11.25 -13.23
C ARG A 225 -7.92 11.43 -13.86
N LEU A 226 -8.37 12.67 -14.05
CA LEU A 226 -9.67 13.00 -14.66
C LEU A 226 -9.63 12.94 -16.19
N LEU A 227 -8.44 12.84 -16.80
CA LEU A 227 -8.30 12.73 -18.24
C LEU A 227 -8.67 11.31 -18.71
N PRO A 228 -9.17 11.16 -19.95
CA PRO A 228 -9.34 9.85 -20.58
C PRO A 228 -8.04 9.05 -20.60
N GLU A 229 -8.16 7.70 -20.51
CA GLU A 229 -7.01 6.77 -20.46
C GLU A 229 -5.98 7.04 -21.56
N ARG A 230 -6.44 7.25 -22.79
CA ARG A 230 -5.55 7.52 -23.96
C ARG A 230 -4.67 8.76 -23.75
N LEU A 231 -5.23 9.82 -23.15
CA LEU A 231 -4.47 11.04 -22.85
C LEU A 231 -3.51 10.85 -21.70
N ARG A 232 -3.89 10.09 -20.69
CA ARG A 232 -2.98 9.73 -19.58
C ARG A 232 -1.80 8.88 -20.08
N ASP A 233 -2.06 7.91 -20.96
CA ASP A 233 -1.02 7.10 -21.58
C ASP A 233 -0.09 7.93 -22.48
N ALA A 234 -0.65 8.83 -23.27
CA ALA A 234 0.14 9.75 -24.10
C ALA A 234 1.04 10.66 -23.24
N ASN A 235 0.49 11.25 -22.18
CA ASN A 235 1.28 12.06 -21.24
C ASN A 235 2.40 11.24 -20.57
N ALA A 236 2.11 10.02 -20.12
CA ALA A 236 3.10 9.16 -19.49
C ALA A 236 4.26 8.81 -20.46
N ARG A 237 3.94 8.50 -21.72
CA ARG A 237 4.95 8.26 -22.77
C ARG A 237 5.81 9.50 -23.05
N THR A 238 5.16 10.69 -23.13
CA THR A 238 5.87 11.96 -23.32
C THR A 238 6.81 12.24 -22.17
N ILE A 239 6.36 12.05 -20.93
CA ILE A 239 7.17 12.23 -19.72
C ILE A 239 8.36 11.27 -19.74
N ALA A 240 8.15 9.98 -20.04
CA ALA A 240 9.22 8.99 -20.11
C ALA A 240 10.25 9.36 -21.20
N ARG A 241 9.77 9.78 -22.38
CA ARG A 241 10.63 10.18 -23.50
C ARG A 241 11.46 11.44 -23.20
N LEU A 242 10.87 12.43 -22.55
CA LEU A 242 11.58 13.65 -22.15
C LEU A 242 12.61 13.37 -21.03
N ALA A 243 12.28 12.48 -20.09
CA ALA A 243 13.15 12.15 -18.98
C ALA A 243 14.31 11.22 -19.40
N PHE A 244 14.03 10.24 -20.26
CA PHE A 244 14.94 9.14 -20.55
C PHE A 244 15.43 9.08 -22.00
N GLY A 245 14.77 9.78 -22.93
CA GLY A 245 15.03 9.62 -24.36
C GLY A 245 14.57 8.27 -24.90
N ASP A 246 15.17 7.84 -26.00
CA ASP A 246 14.98 6.52 -26.58
C ASP A 246 15.91 5.50 -25.91
N LEU A 247 15.34 4.44 -25.35
CA LEU A 247 16.09 3.35 -24.70
C LEU A 247 16.32 2.15 -25.63
N THR A 248 15.79 2.17 -26.85
CA THR A 248 15.95 1.09 -27.85
C THR A 248 17.43 0.82 -28.20
N PRO A 249 18.29 1.85 -28.37
CA PRO A 249 19.73 1.62 -28.62
C PRO A 249 20.44 0.92 -27.44
N HIS A 250 19.84 0.98 -26.23
CA HIS A 250 20.38 0.31 -25.06
C HIS A 250 19.74 -1.07 -24.80
N GLY A 251 19.04 -1.64 -25.79
CA GLY A 251 18.45 -2.97 -25.72
C GLY A 251 17.07 -3.02 -25.06
N LEU A 252 16.47 -1.89 -24.68
CA LEU A 252 15.13 -1.86 -24.08
C LEU A 252 14.10 -1.30 -25.07
N PRO A 253 13.28 -2.15 -25.72
CA PRO A 253 12.30 -1.70 -26.70
C PRO A 253 11.19 -0.87 -26.07
N THR A 254 10.56 0.00 -26.89
CA THR A 254 9.40 0.79 -26.47
C THR A 254 8.20 -0.12 -26.17
N PRO A 255 7.50 0.05 -25.02
CA PRO A 255 6.29 -0.71 -24.71
C PRO A 255 5.15 -0.45 -25.72
N ILE A 256 4.46 -1.51 -26.15
CA ILE A 256 3.33 -1.43 -27.11
C ILE A 256 2.16 -0.67 -26.48
N HIS A 257 1.85 -0.98 -25.23
CA HIS A 257 0.72 -0.38 -24.48
C HIS A 257 1.21 0.68 -23.50
N GLY A 258 0.41 1.74 -23.32
CA GLY A 258 0.68 2.72 -22.28
C GLY A 258 0.44 2.15 -20.89
N PRO A 259 0.92 2.83 -19.84
CA PRO A 259 0.89 2.30 -18.47
C PRO A 259 -0.52 2.08 -17.93
N TYR A 260 -1.48 2.94 -18.24
CA TYR A 260 -2.86 2.81 -17.78
C TYR A 260 -3.61 1.70 -18.52
N GLN A 261 -3.43 1.61 -19.84
CA GLN A 261 -3.97 0.50 -20.62
C GLN A 261 -3.41 -0.83 -20.13
N ARG A 262 -2.09 -0.93 -19.88
CA ARG A 262 -1.44 -2.14 -19.38
C ARG A 262 -1.96 -2.53 -18.00
N LEU A 263 -2.08 -1.56 -17.08
CA LEU A 263 -2.66 -1.81 -15.76
C LEU A 263 -4.07 -2.38 -15.86
N ARG A 264 -4.92 -1.79 -16.70
CA ARG A 264 -6.30 -2.26 -16.90
C ARG A 264 -6.40 -3.66 -17.51
N THR A 265 -5.53 -3.98 -18.46
CA THR A 265 -5.62 -5.27 -19.20
C THR A 265 -4.87 -6.40 -18.51
N THR A 266 -3.78 -6.13 -17.78
CA THR A 266 -2.90 -7.16 -17.21
C THR A 266 -2.72 -7.05 -15.70
N GLY A 267 -3.20 -5.98 -15.07
CA GLY A 267 -2.93 -5.70 -13.65
C GLY A 267 -1.48 -5.26 -13.36
N VAL A 268 -0.64 -5.12 -14.39
CA VAL A 268 0.77 -4.74 -14.21
C VAL A 268 0.91 -3.22 -14.19
N THR A 269 1.47 -2.70 -13.11
CA THR A 269 1.73 -1.26 -12.93
C THR A 269 3.03 -0.80 -13.60
N VAL A 270 3.29 0.52 -13.58
CA VAL A 270 4.54 1.10 -14.06
C VAL A 270 5.71 0.69 -13.16
N ALA A 271 6.91 0.61 -13.72
CA ALA A 271 8.15 0.58 -12.96
C ALA A 271 8.61 2.03 -12.68
N VAL A 272 9.01 2.30 -11.44
CA VAL A 272 9.49 3.62 -11.03
C VAL A 272 11.01 3.60 -11.03
N ASP A 273 11.61 4.44 -11.89
CA ASP A 273 13.06 4.52 -12.01
C ASP A 273 13.69 5.16 -10.75
N GLN A 274 14.71 4.48 -10.25
CA GLN A 274 15.55 4.92 -9.13
C GLN A 274 17.06 4.85 -9.48
N GLY A 275 17.39 4.96 -10.78
CA GLY A 275 18.79 4.88 -11.27
C GLY A 275 19.00 3.80 -12.33
N PHE A 276 18.06 2.89 -12.52
CA PHE A 276 18.14 1.82 -13.52
C PHE A 276 18.47 2.33 -14.94
N VAL A 277 17.76 3.38 -15.38
CA VAL A 277 17.95 3.94 -16.72
C VAL A 277 19.35 4.55 -16.87
N ASN A 278 19.90 5.16 -15.82
CA ASN A 278 21.26 5.68 -15.85
C ASN A 278 22.28 4.53 -15.97
N HIS A 279 22.13 3.46 -15.19
CA HIS A 279 22.99 2.28 -15.27
C HIS A 279 22.89 1.58 -16.63
N LEU A 280 21.69 1.52 -17.21
CA LEU A 280 21.47 0.99 -18.55
C LEU A 280 22.24 1.81 -19.61
N LYS A 281 22.14 3.14 -19.58
CA LYS A 281 22.83 4.03 -20.54
C LYS A 281 24.34 4.04 -20.39
N THR A 282 24.84 3.81 -19.18
CA THR A 282 26.27 3.73 -18.88
C THR A 282 26.84 2.30 -19.03
N THR A 283 26.06 1.38 -19.62
CA THR A 283 26.43 -0.02 -19.87
C THR A 283 26.88 -0.81 -18.65
N ARG A 284 26.42 -0.40 -17.45
CA ARG A 284 26.66 -1.11 -16.19
C ARG A 284 25.70 -2.27 -15.95
N LEU A 285 24.65 -2.37 -16.78
CA LEU A 285 23.75 -3.51 -16.89
C LEU A 285 23.36 -3.72 -18.35
N HIS A 286 22.99 -4.95 -18.71
CA HIS A 286 22.64 -5.32 -20.09
C HIS A 286 21.24 -5.90 -20.14
N ILE A 287 20.39 -5.38 -21.04
CA ILE A 287 19.08 -5.97 -21.33
C ILE A 287 19.31 -7.16 -22.26
N VAL A 288 18.71 -8.29 -21.89
CA VAL A 288 18.72 -9.52 -22.68
C VAL A 288 17.29 -10.01 -22.91
N THR A 289 17.10 -10.88 -23.91
CA THR A 289 15.80 -11.45 -24.22
C THR A 289 15.32 -12.41 -23.12
N GLU A 290 14.11 -12.92 -23.24
CA GLU A 290 13.50 -13.80 -22.24
C GLU A 290 14.35 -15.06 -22.00
N LEU A 291 14.57 -15.40 -20.73
CA LEU A 291 15.08 -16.71 -20.31
C LEU A 291 14.06 -17.79 -20.64
N THR A 292 14.46 -18.79 -21.42
CA THR A 292 13.57 -19.86 -21.88
C THR A 292 13.81 -21.20 -21.21
N LYS A 293 15.08 -21.54 -20.91
CA LYS A 293 15.47 -22.82 -20.29
C LYS A 293 16.88 -22.74 -19.72
N PHE A 294 17.27 -23.76 -18.99
CA PHE A 294 18.64 -24.04 -18.61
C PHE A 294 19.19 -25.25 -19.39
N ALA A 295 20.50 -25.29 -19.64
CA ALA A 295 21.19 -26.39 -20.27
C ALA A 295 22.55 -26.57 -19.58
N GLY A 296 22.62 -27.39 -18.52
CA GLY A 296 23.75 -27.45 -17.60
C GLY A 296 23.98 -26.09 -16.95
N PRO A 297 25.20 -25.49 -17.04
CA PRO A 297 25.50 -24.19 -16.43
C PRO A 297 24.95 -23.00 -17.25
N ASP A 298 24.40 -23.23 -18.42
CA ASP A 298 23.97 -22.17 -19.32
C ASP A 298 22.51 -21.80 -19.11
N ALA A 299 22.21 -20.52 -18.87
CA ALA A 299 20.91 -19.92 -19.03
C ALA A 299 20.71 -19.56 -20.52
N VAL A 300 19.74 -20.20 -21.18
CA VAL A 300 19.47 -20.06 -22.61
C VAL A 300 18.33 -19.06 -22.83
N LEU A 301 18.62 -18.05 -23.63
CA LEU A 301 17.69 -16.96 -23.94
C LEU A 301 16.88 -17.29 -25.21
N ARG A 302 15.81 -16.51 -25.45
CA ARG A 302 14.90 -16.68 -26.60
C ARG A 302 15.61 -16.55 -27.94
N ASP A 303 16.61 -15.69 -28.04
CA ASP A 303 17.44 -15.47 -29.28
C ASP A 303 18.55 -16.50 -29.46
N GLY A 304 18.64 -17.50 -28.56
CA GLY A 304 19.68 -18.54 -28.59
C GLY A 304 20.97 -18.17 -27.86
N GLN A 305 21.11 -16.94 -27.37
CA GLN A 305 22.27 -16.55 -26.55
C GLN A 305 22.30 -17.42 -25.27
N ARG A 306 23.53 -17.77 -24.85
CA ARG A 306 23.81 -18.51 -23.63
C ARG A 306 24.58 -17.64 -22.66
N LEU A 307 24.15 -17.59 -21.40
CA LEU A 307 24.79 -16.87 -20.32
C LEU A 307 25.17 -17.86 -19.22
N GLN A 308 26.25 -17.59 -18.51
CA GLN A 308 26.66 -18.37 -17.35
C GLN A 308 26.67 -17.50 -16.11
N PRO A 309 25.50 -17.24 -15.52
CA PRO A 309 25.42 -16.49 -14.28
C PRO A 309 25.81 -17.35 -13.08
N ASP A 310 26.39 -16.73 -12.06
CA ASP A 310 26.67 -17.36 -10.77
C ASP A 310 25.40 -17.46 -9.90
N ILE A 311 24.39 -16.65 -10.23
CA ILE A 311 23.08 -16.67 -9.60
C ILE A 311 21.99 -16.14 -10.54
N VAL A 312 20.79 -16.71 -10.43
CA VAL A 312 19.58 -16.20 -11.09
C VAL A 312 18.64 -15.60 -10.03
N LEU A 313 18.27 -14.34 -10.19
CA LEU A 313 17.29 -13.66 -9.37
C LEU A 313 15.97 -13.49 -10.14
N ALA A 314 14.92 -14.13 -9.68
CA ALA A 314 13.60 -14.04 -10.28
C ALA A 314 12.80 -12.86 -9.71
N ALA A 315 12.66 -11.77 -10.48
CA ALA A 315 11.75 -10.66 -10.23
C ALA A 315 10.42 -10.87 -10.97
N THR A 316 9.91 -12.09 -10.89
CA THR A 316 8.77 -12.60 -11.69
C THR A 316 7.41 -12.32 -11.07
N GLY A 317 7.39 -11.64 -9.92
CA GLY A 317 6.19 -11.19 -9.22
C GLY A 317 5.68 -12.18 -8.18
N PHE A 318 4.43 -11.95 -7.74
CA PHE A 318 3.83 -12.66 -6.62
C PHE A 318 2.40 -13.10 -6.98
N ARG A 319 1.97 -14.21 -6.37
CA ARG A 319 0.57 -14.61 -6.28
C ARG A 319 -0.05 -14.06 -5.00
N ARG A 320 -1.38 -13.96 -4.96
CA ARG A 320 -2.11 -13.39 -3.82
C ARG A 320 -2.20 -14.33 -2.63
N GLY A 321 -2.12 -15.65 -2.88
CA GLY A 321 -2.22 -16.67 -1.83
C GLY A 321 -3.60 -16.72 -1.17
N LEU A 322 -4.64 -16.33 -1.88
CA LEU A 322 -6.02 -16.31 -1.36
C LEU A 322 -6.78 -17.62 -1.60
N GLU A 323 -6.26 -18.48 -2.46
CA GLU A 323 -6.91 -19.72 -2.85
C GLU A 323 -7.15 -20.66 -1.67
N PRO A 324 -6.20 -20.92 -0.76
CA PRO A 324 -6.45 -21.75 0.41
C PRO A 324 -7.48 -21.13 1.36
N LEU A 325 -7.45 -19.82 1.50
CA LEU A 325 -8.30 -19.09 2.44
C LEU A 325 -9.75 -19.00 1.97
N ALA A 326 -9.98 -18.66 0.69
CA ALA A 326 -11.29 -18.27 0.18
C ALA A 326 -11.61 -18.78 -1.23
N GLY A 327 -10.76 -19.59 -1.86
CA GLY A 327 -10.95 -20.07 -3.23
C GLY A 327 -12.23 -20.89 -3.41
N HIS A 328 -12.56 -21.74 -2.45
CA HIS A 328 -13.76 -22.59 -2.45
C HIS A 328 -15.08 -21.79 -2.36
N LEU A 329 -15.02 -20.51 -1.99
CA LEU A 329 -16.19 -19.62 -1.90
C LEU A 329 -16.63 -19.05 -3.25
N GLY A 330 -15.86 -19.23 -4.33
CA GLY A 330 -16.13 -18.66 -5.64
C GLY A 330 -15.98 -17.14 -5.73
N VAL A 331 -15.28 -16.53 -4.76
CA VAL A 331 -15.10 -15.07 -4.65
C VAL A 331 -13.84 -14.55 -5.37
N LEU A 332 -13.03 -15.46 -5.91
CA LEU A 332 -11.84 -15.17 -6.67
C LEU A 332 -12.04 -15.38 -8.17
N ASN A 333 -11.31 -14.66 -9.00
CA ASN A 333 -11.22 -14.91 -10.44
C ASN A 333 -10.16 -16.00 -10.75
N THR A 334 -10.01 -16.35 -12.02
CA THR A 334 -9.05 -17.38 -12.49
C THR A 334 -7.58 -17.03 -12.21
N ALA A 335 -7.28 -15.77 -11.92
CA ALA A 335 -5.94 -15.29 -11.52
C ALA A 335 -5.74 -15.22 -9.99
N GLY A 336 -6.67 -15.80 -9.20
CA GLY A 336 -6.61 -15.77 -7.74
C GLY A 336 -6.86 -14.39 -7.12
N GLN A 337 -7.45 -13.45 -7.87
CA GLN A 337 -7.73 -12.10 -7.38
C GLN A 337 -9.21 -11.98 -6.96
N PRO A 338 -9.51 -11.12 -5.96
CA PRO A 338 -10.89 -10.85 -5.57
C PRO A 338 -11.75 -10.37 -6.75
N ARG A 339 -12.98 -10.87 -6.84
CA ARG A 339 -13.97 -10.42 -7.84
C ARG A 339 -14.63 -9.08 -7.46
N SER A 340 -14.50 -8.65 -6.20
CA SER A 340 -14.99 -7.35 -5.74
C SER A 340 -14.12 -6.21 -6.25
N GLY A 341 -14.72 -5.07 -6.54
CA GLY A 341 -14.00 -3.82 -6.82
C GLY A 341 -13.37 -3.19 -5.55
N PRO A 342 -12.54 -2.14 -5.70
CA PRO A 342 -11.81 -1.51 -4.59
C PRO A 342 -12.76 -0.93 -3.54
N GLY A 343 -12.77 -1.53 -2.35
CA GLY A 343 -13.63 -1.14 -1.23
C GLY A 343 -15.13 -1.39 -1.47
N GLN A 344 -15.47 -2.26 -2.41
CA GLN A 344 -16.86 -2.68 -2.71
C GLN A 344 -17.20 -3.99 -1.99
N PRO A 345 -18.49 -4.24 -1.72
CA PRO A 345 -18.97 -5.55 -1.25
C PRO A 345 -18.53 -6.67 -2.20
N THR A 346 -18.24 -7.83 -1.63
CA THR A 346 -17.95 -9.03 -2.44
C THR A 346 -19.26 -9.59 -2.97
N PRO A 347 -19.41 -9.77 -4.30
CA PRO A 347 -20.60 -10.38 -4.87
C PRO A 347 -20.85 -11.76 -4.25
N ASP A 348 -22.12 -12.07 -3.97
CA ASP A 348 -22.58 -13.35 -3.40
C ASP A 348 -21.92 -13.75 -2.06
N ALA A 349 -21.24 -12.82 -1.38
CA ALA A 349 -20.56 -13.05 -0.11
C ALA A 349 -20.75 -11.85 0.86
N PRO A 350 -21.98 -11.59 1.33
CA PRO A 350 -22.26 -10.49 2.22
C PRO A 350 -21.43 -10.61 3.51
N GLY A 351 -20.87 -9.48 3.96
CA GLY A 351 -19.97 -9.46 5.12
C GLY A 351 -18.51 -9.81 4.85
N LEU A 352 -18.16 -10.20 3.60
CA LEU A 352 -16.78 -10.44 3.19
C LEU A 352 -16.25 -9.28 2.34
N TRP A 353 -15.09 -8.77 2.74
CA TRP A 353 -14.43 -7.61 2.12
C TRP A 353 -12.98 -7.91 1.80
N PHE A 354 -12.48 -7.34 0.70
CA PHE A 354 -11.07 -7.39 0.33
C PHE A 354 -10.51 -5.98 0.26
N LEU A 355 -9.32 -5.77 0.86
CA LEU A 355 -8.66 -4.47 0.91
C LEU A 355 -7.18 -4.58 0.54
N GLY A 356 -6.73 -3.71 -0.39
CA GLY A 356 -5.33 -3.65 -0.81
C GLY A 356 -4.96 -4.59 -1.96
N TYR A 357 -5.95 -5.13 -2.68
CA TYR A 357 -5.73 -6.01 -3.83
C TYR A 357 -5.83 -5.31 -5.19
N HIS A 358 -6.13 -4.02 -5.20
CA HIS A 358 -6.21 -3.23 -6.42
C HIS A 358 -4.99 -2.32 -6.54
N THR A 359 -4.25 -2.50 -7.63
CA THR A 359 -3.09 -1.67 -7.94
C THR A 359 -3.50 -0.37 -8.60
N ALA A 360 -2.76 0.71 -8.26
CA ALA A 360 -2.95 2.03 -8.85
C ALA A 360 -1.60 2.67 -9.19
N ILE A 361 -1.53 3.35 -10.32
CA ILE A 361 -0.34 4.10 -10.73
C ILE A 361 -0.04 5.25 -9.76
N GLU A 362 -1.09 5.82 -9.16
CA GLU A 362 -1.00 6.88 -8.17
C GLU A 362 -0.54 6.40 -6.77
N GLY A 363 -0.21 5.13 -6.64
CA GLY A 363 0.34 4.49 -5.44
C GLY A 363 -0.67 3.67 -4.63
N ASN A 364 -0.33 2.40 -4.36
CA ASN A 364 -1.18 1.47 -3.63
C ASN A 364 -1.42 1.93 -2.18
N LEU A 365 -0.37 2.45 -1.51
CA LEU A 365 -0.48 2.92 -0.12
C LEU A 365 -1.53 4.02 0.05
N ARG A 366 -1.66 4.90 -0.96
CA ARG A 366 -2.72 5.92 -0.98
C ARG A 366 -4.13 5.32 -1.11
N GLN A 367 -4.27 4.15 -1.77
CA GLN A 367 -5.58 3.52 -1.94
C GLN A 367 -6.10 2.88 -0.65
N HIS A 368 -5.22 2.33 0.20
CA HIS A 368 -5.63 1.64 1.42
C HIS A 368 -6.58 2.47 2.30
N PRO A 369 -6.29 3.73 2.68
CA PRO A 369 -7.23 4.52 3.48
C PRO A 369 -8.51 4.92 2.72
N ILE A 370 -8.48 4.97 1.39
CA ILE A 370 -9.67 5.28 0.58
C ILE A 370 -10.63 4.08 0.61
N GLU A 371 -10.11 2.88 0.34
CA GLU A 371 -10.87 1.63 0.38
C GLU A 371 -11.37 1.33 1.80
N ALA A 372 -10.52 1.46 2.81
CA ALA A 372 -10.86 1.28 4.21
C ALA A 372 -12.07 2.14 4.65
N ARG A 373 -12.09 3.41 4.25
CA ARG A 373 -13.22 4.31 4.54
C ARG A 373 -14.52 3.89 3.86
N ARG A 374 -14.44 3.35 2.62
CA ARG A 374 -15.61 2.82 1.89
C ARG A 374 -16.16 1.59 2.60
N ILE A 375 -15.30 0.63 2.92
CA ILE A 375 -15.66 -0.59 3.66
C ILE A 375 -16.28 -0.24 5.01
N ALA A 376 -15.63 0.59 5.82
CA ALA A 376 -16.16 0.98 7.13
C ALA A 376 -17.50 1.72 7.04
N ARG A 377 -17.75 2.50 5.98
CA ARG A 377 -19.05 3.12 5.73
C ARG A 377 -20.11 2.07 5.40
N ALA A 378 -19.79 1.12 4.55
CA ALA A 378 -20.74 0.08 4.16
C ALA A 378 -21.09 -0.84 5.35
N ILE A 379 -20.10 -1.27 6.13
CA ILE A 379 -20.33 -2.05 7.37
C ILE A 379 -21.21 -1.28 8.37
N ALA A 380 -20.98 0.03 8.54
CA ALA A 380 -21.80 0.85 9.42
C ALA A 380 -23.27 0.98 8.97
N GLN A 381 -23.54 0.80 7.68
CA GLN A 381 -24.91 0.83 7.14
C GLN A 381 -25.67 -0.49 7.34
N THR A 382 -24.95 -1.62 7.40
CA THR A 382 -25.55 -2.95 7.58
C THR A 382 -25.74 -3.33 9.05
N ARG A 383 -24.98 -2.74 9.97
CA ARG A 383 -25.12 -2.99 11.41
C ARG A 383 -26.16 -2.06 12.03
N PRO A 384 -27.14 -2.57 12.81
CA PRO A 384 -28.08 -1.72 13.55
C PRO A 384 -27.29 -0.79 14.49
N ASN A 385 -27.74 0.45 14.58
CA ASN A 385 -27.09 1.52 15.33
C ASN A 385 -27.29 1.30 16.84
N ASN A 386 -26.59 0.34 17.45
CA ASN A 386 -26.58 0.10 18.88
C ASN A 386 -25.75 1.21 19.55
N GLY A 387 -26.41 2.32 19.91
CA GLY A 387 -25.81 3.25 20.85
C GLY A 387 -25.50 4.68 20.41
N ARG A 388 -26.38 5.32 19.62
CA ARG A 388 -26.53 6.77 19.74
C ARG A 388 -27.79 7.04 20.55
N GLY A 389 -27.66 6.94 21.88
CA GLY A 389 -28.61 7.56 22.78
C GLY A 389 -28.84 9.00 22.35
N ARG A 390 -30.05 9.30 21.88
CA ARG A 390 -30.54 10.65 21.73
C ARG A 390 -30.40 11.30 23.13
N ARG A 391 -29.34 12.03 23.36
CA ARG A 391 -29.34 13.09 24.37
C ARG A 391 -30.24 14.20 23.84
N GLY A 392 -31.54 13.96 23.91
CA GLY A 392 -32.56 14.97 23.86
C GLY A 392 -32.57 15.66 25.22
N LEU A 393 -31.76 16.64 25.41
CA LEU A 393 -31.94 17.66 26.41
C LEU A 393 -33.15 18.51 25.97
N ARG A 394 -34.35 18.06 26.28
CA ARG A 394 -35.47 18.95 26.53
C ARG A 394 -35.34 19.40 27.99
N SER A 395 -34.68 20.51 28.22
CA SER A 395 -34.87 21.32 29.40
C SER A 395 -36.33 21.83 29.39
N GLN A 396 -37.22 21.19 30.17
CA GLN A 396 -38.47 21.81 30.61
C GLN A 396 -38.09 22.95 31.55
N GLN A 397 -38.15 24.17 31.07
CA GLN A 397 -38.23 25.33 31.94
C GLN A 397 -39.63 25.36 32.55
N PRO A 398 -39.77 25.46 33.87
CA PRO A 398 -41.07 25.75 34.50
C PRO A 398 -41.42 27.22 34.26
N ALA A 399 -42.68 27.45 33.87
CA ALA A 399 -43.30 28.76 33.75
C ALA A 399 -43.12 29.58 35.04
N ARG A 400 -42.50 30.74 34.95
CA ARG A 400 -42.57 31.77 35.99
C ARG A 400 -43.54 32.86 35.55
N SER A 401 -44.57 33.00 36.38
CA SER A 401 -45.55 34.07 36.45
C SER A 401 -44.89 35.43 36.70
N SER A 402 -45.31 36.42 35.91
CA SER A 402 -45.04 37.85 36.18
C SER A 402 -45.76 38.32 37.45
N PRO A 403 -45.24 39.36 38.12
CA PRO A 403 -46.00 40.58 38.27
C PRO A 403 -45.21 41.86 37.91
N ALA A 404 -46.02 42.86 37.67
CA ALA A 404 -45.73 44.17 37.19
C ALA A 404 -45.03 45.08 38.21
N GLY A 405 -44.38 46.13 37.66
CA GLY A 405 -44.39 47.46 38.23
C GLY A 405 -43.07 48.05 38.69
N SER A 406 -42.67 49.05 38.05
CA SER A 406 -42.31 50.42 38.46
C SER A 406 -40.91 50.93 38.03
N THR A 407 -41.00 51.96 37.32
CA THR A 407 -40.24 53.18 37.01
C THR A 407 -39.14 53.59 37.98
N GLN A 408 -37.98 54.04 37.44
CA GLN A 408 -37.25 55.34 37.63
C GLN A 408 -35.83 55.17 37.11
N GLN A 409 -35.41 55.87 36.15
CA GLN A 409 -34.80 57.19 35.86
C GLN A 409 -33.45 57.47 36.54
N THR A 410 -32.54 57.96 35.67
CA THR A 410 -31.39 58.87 35.87
C THR A 410 -30.10 58.23 36.38
N THR A 411 -28.87 58.53 35.93
CA THR A 411 -28.23 59.69 35.24
C THR A 411 -26.82 59.33 34.81
N ARG A 412 -26.38 59.89 33.70
CA ARG A 412 -25.07 60.38 33.26
C ARG A 412 -23.80 60.17 34.11
N GLY A 413 -22.70 59.93 33.41
CA GLY A 413 -21.36 60.24 33.89
C GLY A 413 -20.27 59.88 32.85
N ASP A 414 -19.85 60.86 32.07
CA ASP A 414 -18.69 60.90 31.18
C ASP A 414 -17.38 60.82 31.97
N HIS A 415 -16.31 60.33 31.32
CA HIS A 415 -14.93 60.90 31.22
C HIS A 415 -14.02 59.83 30.60
N GLN A 416 -13.58 60.02 29.37
CA GLN A 416 -12.45 60.71 28.75
C GLN A 416 -11.06 60.29 29.27
N SER A 417 -10.27 59.96 28.24
CA SER A 417 -8.80 60.20 28.02
C SER A 417 -7.80 59.33 28.77
N GLY A 418 -6.82 58.83 28.06
CA GLY A 418 -5.66 59.40 27.54
C GLY A 418 -4.62 58.40 26.99
N VAL A 419 -4.19 58.75 25.86
CA VAL A 419 -2.96 58.55 25.10
C VAL A 419 -1.68 58.37 25.92
N ALA A 420 -0.78 57.46 25.48
CA ALA A 420 0.63 57.75 25.33
C ALA A 420 1.39 56.70 24.49
N ARG A 421 2.05 57.18 23.47
CA ARG A 421 3.11 56.55 22.63
C ARG A 421 4.45 56.60 23.34
N SER A 422 5.35 55.63 23.01
CA SER A 422 6.82 55.81 22.89
C SER A 422 7.43 54.52 22.37
N THR A 423 7.87 54.38 21.16
CA THR A 423 9.09 54.74 20.41
C THR A 423 10.42 54.24 20.96
N ARG A 424 11.10 53.47 20.06
CA ARG A 424 12.55 53.37 19.78
C ARG A 424 13.43 52.38 20.56
N GLY A 425 14.20 51.66 19.76
CA GLY A 425 15.51 51.14 20.05
C GLY A 425 15.98 50.08 19.04
N ARG A 426 16.69 50.54 18.00
CA ARG A 426 17.58 49.75 17.11
C ARG A 426 18.87 49.43 17.82
N GLU A 427 19.51 48.31 17.48
CA GLU A 427 20.96 48.11 17.27
C GLU A 427 21.17 46.64 16.91
N THR A 428 21.56 46.28 15.72
CA THR A 428 22.87 46.19 15.01
C THR A 428 23.75 45.04 15.50
N THR A 429 23.98 44.10 14.57
CA THR A 429 25.02 43.07 14.42
C THR A 429 26.43 43.53 14.82
N PRO A 430 27.54 42.68 14.90
CA PRO A 430 27.88 41.67 13.88
C PRO A 430 28.68 40.41 14.35
N THR A 431 28.78 39.45 13.38
CA THR A 431 29.94 38.54 13.04
C THR A 431 30.74 37.76 14.09
N SER A 432 30.75 36.44 13.95
CA SER A 432 31.93 35.61 13.57
C SER A 432 31.43 34.30 12.97
#